data_0fa7d22b7c673aca26d4e0ecc16bf138
#
_entry.id   0fa7d22b7c673aca26d4e0ecc16bf138
#
_cell.length_a   1.000
_cell.length_b   1.000
_cell.length_c   1.000
_cell.angle_alpha   90.00
_cell.angle_beta   90.00
_cell.angle_gamma   90.00
#
_symmetry.space_group_name_H-M   'P 1'
#
loop_
_entity.id
_entity.type
_entity.pdbx_description
1 polymer ?
#
loop_
_entity_poly.entity_id
_entity_poly.type
_entity_poly.pdbx_seq_one_letter_code
_entity_poly.pdbx_strand_id
1 'polypeptide(L)'
;MISTIKDIKLAIVGLGYVGLPLALEFAKNRKVIGFDLKKKRIEELNSGIDKNLEISKAEIENSKNLNFTNNEEDLKYANCFIITVPTPIDELKKPD
;
A
#
# COMPACT_ATOMS: atom_id res chain seq x y z
N MET A 1 -13.20 -15.42 -21.39
CA MET A 1 -13.09 -14.13 -21.61
C MET A 1 -12.37 -13.36 -20.55
N ILE A 2 -11.95 -12.28 -20.89
CA ILE A 2 -11.17 -11.55 -20.00
C ILE A 2 -11.93 -11.03 -18.84
N SER A 3 -11.35 -11.17 -17.71
CA SER A 3 -11.92 -10.58 -16.56
C SER A 3 -11.94 -9.10 -16.73
N THR A 4 -12.96 -8.51 -16.25
CA THR A 4 -12.99 -7.07 -16.26
C THR A 4 -12.17 -6.55 -15.11
N ILE A 5 -11.92 -5.29 -15.13
CA ILE A 5 -11.21 -4.65 -14.06
C ILE A 5 -11.89 -4.90 -12.74
N LYS A 6 -13.18 -5.09 -12.75
CA LYS A 6 -13.90 -5.35 -11.51
C LYS A 6 -13.45 -6.60 -10.79
N ASP A 7 -12.89 -7.54 -11.54
CA ASP A 7 -12.47 -8.80 -10.94
C ASP A 7 -11.07 -8.75 -10.35
N ILE A 8 -10.39 -7.63 -10.50
CA ILE A 8 -9.06 -7.50 -9.95
C ILE A 8 -9.15 -7.14 -8.48
N LYS A 9 -8.53 -7.97 -7.66
CA LYS A 9 -8.42 -7.71 -6.23
C LYS A 9 -6.96 -7.42 -5.96
N LEU A 10 -6.68 -6.17 -5.75
CA LEU A 10 -5.32 -5.66 -5.76
C LEU A 10 -4.72 -5.57 -4.37
N ALA A 11 -3.48 -5.97 -4.25
CA ALA A 11 -2.71 -5.74 -3.04
C ALA A 11 -1.46 -4.99 -3.41
N ILE A 12 -1.16 -3.95 -2.64
CA ILE A 12 0.08 -3.21 -2.76
C ILE A 12 0.95 -3.66 -1.60
N VAL A 13 2.09 -4.23 -1.91
CA VAL A 13 3.00 -4.74 -0.90
C VAL A 13 4.14 -3.74 -0.73
N GLY A 14 4.21 -3.15 0.44
CA GLY A 14 5.17 -2.09 0.72
C GLY A 14 4.47 -0.74 0.70
N LEU A 15 4.40 -0.09 1.86
CA LEU A 15 3.65 1.15 1.98
C LEU A 15 4.56 2.32 2.35
N GLY A 16 5.60 2.50 1.55
CA GLY A 16 6.49 3.62 1.73
C GLY A 16 6.16 4.73 0.76
N TYR A 17 7.20 5.42 0.28
CA TYR A 17 7.01 6.58 -0.60
C TYR A 17 6.30 6.27 -1.89
N VAL A 18 6.48 5.07 -2.40
CA VAL A 18 5.87 4.70 -3.67
C VAL A 18 4.58 3.94 -3.44
N GLY A 19 4.60 3.00 -2.50
CA GLY A 19 3.47 2.11 -2.32
C GLY A 19 2.22 2.80 -1.78
N LEU A 20 2.39 3.68 -0.80
CA LEU A 20 1.23 4.32 -0.22
C LEU A 20 0.49 5.22 -1.20
N PRO A 21 1.16 6.12 -1.91
CA PRO A 21 0.44 6.92 -2.90
C PRO A 21 -0.22 6.07 -3.97
N LEU A 22 0.44 5.00 -4.38
CA LEU A 22 -0.10 4.12 -5.39
C LEU A 22 -1.35 3.40 -4.87
N ALA A 23 -1.30 2.93 -3.63
CA ALA A 23 -2.46 2.27 -3.02
C ALA A 23 -3.65 3.21 -2.94
N LEU A 24 -3.39 4.46 -2.56
CA LEU A 24 -4.46 5.43 -2.48
C LEU A 24 -5.07 5.71 -3.84
N GLU A 25 -4.24 5.78 -4.85
CA GLU A 25 -4.72 6.06 -6.20
C GLU A 25 -5.62 4.94 -6.70
N PHE A 26 -5.18 3.70 -6.54
CA PHE A 26 -6.00 2.58 -6.98
C PHE A 26 -7.26 2.43 -6.15
N ALA A 27 -7.21 2.81 -4.88
CA ALA A 27 -8.37 2.66 -4.01
C ALA A 27 -9.52 3.59 -4.38
N LYS A 28 -9.26 4.56 -5.23
CA LYS A 28 -10.33 5.43 -5.69
C LYS A 28 -11.37 4.66 -6.48
N ASN A 29 -10.96 3.59 -7.13
CA ASN A 29 -11.82 2.88 -8.05
C ASN A 29 -12.07 1.42 -7.69
N ARG A 30 -11.41 0.90 -6.69
CA ARG A 30 -11.56 -0.51 -6.32
C ARG A 30 -11.03 -0.73 -4.93
N LYS A 31 -11.34 -1.89 -4.38
CA LYS A 31 -10.83 -2.24 -3.08
C LYS A 31 -9.37 -2.65 -3.20
N VAL A 32 -8.56 -2.18 -2.28
CA VAL A 32 -7.13 -2.42 -2.29
C VAL A 32 -6.69 -2.85 -0.91
N ILE A 33 -5.79 -3.82 -0.87
CA ILE A 33 -5.16 -4.24 0.37
C ILE A 33 -3.79 -3.60 0.39
N GLY A 34 -3.51 -2.80 1.41
CA GLY A 34 -2.19 -2.21 1.58
C GLY A 34 -1.45 -3.00 2.64
N PHE A 35 -0.42 -3.68 2.24
CA PHE A 35 0.33 -4.57 3.13
C PHE A 35 1.72 -4.04 3.39
N ASP A 36 2.15 -4.12 4.65
CA ASP A 36 3.53 -3.82 5.00
C ASP A 36 3.91 -4.71 6.16
N LEU A 37 5.12 -5.22 6.14
CA LEU A 37 5.60 -6.07 7.20
C LEU A 37 5.77 -5.33 8.51
N LYS A 38 5.99 -4.03 8.45
CA LYS A 38 6.23 -3.27 9.67
C LYS A 38 4.92 -2.94 10.36
N LYS A 39 4.71 -3.58 11.49
CA LYS A 39 3.50 -3.36 12.25
C LYS A 39 3.30 -1.89 12.59
N LYS A 40 4.38 -1.21 12.94
CA LYS A 40 4.27 0.18 13.32
C LYS A 40 3.77 1.03 12.17
N ARG A 41 4.20 0.73 10.96
CA ARG A 41 3.74 1.46 9.78
C ARG A 41 2.24 1.29 9.61
N ILE A 42 1.76 0.07 9.82
CA ILE A 42 0.33 -0.19 9.68
C ILE A 42 -0.45 0.54 10.76
N GLU A 43 0.07 0.59 11.97
CA GLU A 43 -0.60 1.31 13.04
C GLU A 43 -0.68 2.80 12.73
N GLU A 44 0.39 3.35 12.18
CA GLU A 44 0.38 4.76 11.81
C GLU A 44 -0.68 5.04 10.76
N LEU A 45 -0.72 4.21 9.74
CA LEU A 45 -1.66 4.44 8.66
C LEU A 45 -3.10 4.25 9.08
N ASN A 46 -3.35 3.28 9.95
CA ASN A 46 -4.70 3.10 10.46
C ASN A 46 -5.14 4.26 11.36
N SER A 47 -4.19 5.00 11.86
CA SER A 47 -4.48 6.20 12.63
C SER A 47 -4.54 7.45 11.75
N GLY A 48 -4.37 7.28 10.45
CA GLY A 48 -4.40 8.41 9.54
C GLY A 48 -3.11 9.19 9.50
N ILE A 49 -2.00 8.57 9.87
CA ILE A 49 -0.72 9.26 9.93
C ILE A 49 0.25 8.71 8.91
N ASP A 50 0.87 9.60 8.15
CA ASP A 50 1.96 9.21 7.28
C ASP A 50 3.18 10.00 7.75
N LYS A 51 4.09 9.32 8.42
CA LYS A 51 5.26 10.00 8.98
C LYS A 51 6.19 10.55 7.92
N ASN A 52 6.06 10.10 6.71
CA ASN A 52 6.86 10.65 5.63
C ASN A 52 6.28 11.96 5.13
N LEU A 53 5.12 12.35 5.64
CA LEU A 53 4.48 13.62 5.33
C LEU A 53 4.13 13.79 3.85
N GLU A 54 4.02 12.67 3.15
CA GLU A 54 3.65 12.71 1.74
C GLU A 54 2.15 12.79 1.55
N ILE A 55 1.42 12.20 2.46
CA ILE A 55 -0.03 12.04 2.31
C ILE A 55 -0.70 12.64 3.54
N SER A 56 -1.72 13.42 3.33
CA SER A 56 -2.43 14.04 4.44
C SER A 56 -3.33 13.04 5.15
N LYS A 57 -3.64 13.34 6.39
CA LYS A 57 -4.53 12.50 7.15
C LYS A 57 -5.88 12.38 6.48
N ALA A 58 -6.37 13.47 5.90
CA ALA A 58 -7.67 13.44 5.25
C ALA A 58 -7.67 12.49 4.07
N GLU A 59 -6.59 12.45 3.31
CA GLU A 59 -6.52 11.54 2.17
C GLU A 59 -6.54 10.10 2.63
N ILE A 60 -5.83 9.78 3.70
CA ILE A 60 -5.82 8.42 4.22
C ILE A 60 -7.19 8.05 4.73
N GLU A 61 -7.81 8.91 5.49
CA GLU A 61 -9.10 8.62 6.10
C GLU A 61 -10.22 8.53 5.09
N ASN A 62 -10.09 9.24 3.98
CA ASN A 62 -11.12 9.20 2.95
C ASN A 62 -11.00 7.99 2.03
N SER A 63 -9.94 7.23 2.15
CA SER A 63 -9.75 6.06 1.28
C SER A 63 -10.44 4.84 1.87
N LYS A 64 -11.74 4.82 1.78
CA LYS A 64 -12.53 3.77 2.40
C LYS A 64 -12.33 2.40 1.80
N ASN A 65 -11.85 2.34 0.58
CA ASN A 65 -11.61 1.06 -0.09
C ASN A 65 -10.24 0.48 0.21
N LEU A 66 -9.44 1.18 0.99
CA LEU A 66 -8.07 0.75 1.26
C LEU A 66 -7.99 0.19 2.67
N ASN A 67 -7.56 -1.04 2.78
CA ASN A 67 -7.37 -1.69 4.06
C ASN A 67 -5.89 -1.92 4.29
N PHE A 68 -5.37 -1.40 5.39
CA PHE A 68 -3.97 -1.58 5.74
C PHE A 68 -3.82 -2.81 6.63
N THR A 69 -2.84 -3.64 6.36
CA THR A 69 -2.63 -4.82 7.16
C THR A 69 -1.17 -5.23 7.16
N ASN A 70 -0.75 -5.90 8.24
CA ASN A 70 0.55 -6.54 8.26
C ASN A 70 0.39 -8.07 8.36
N ASN A 71 -0.80 -8.57 8.16
CA ASN A 71 -1.08 -9.98 8.24
C ASN A 71 -1.06 -10.60 6.84
N GLU A 72 -0.11 -11.50 6.64
CA GLU A 72 0.03 -12.15 5.34
C GLU A 72 -1.21 -12.92 4.90
N GLU A 73 -2.01 -13.36 5.85
CA GLU A 73 -3.23 -14.08 5.51
C GLU A 73 -4.18 -13.21 4.71
N ASP A 74 -4.12 -11.91 4.94
CA ASP A 74 -5.03 -11.02 4.21
C ASP A 74 -4.68 -10.95 2.73
N LEU A 75 -3.46 -11.31 2.37
CA LEU A 75 -3.07 -11.29 0.96
C LEU A 75 -3.76 -12.37 0.15
N LYS A 76 -4.35 -13.36 0.80
CA LYS A 76 -5.07 -14.40 0.10
C LYS A 76 -6.28 -13.86 -0.63
N TYR A 77 -6.77 -12.71 -0.24
CA TYR A 77 -7.94 -12.13 -0.88
C TYR A 77 -7.60 -11.39 -2.16
N ALA A 78 -6.32 -11.23 -2.44
CA ALA A 78 -5.90 -10.51 -3.64
C ALA A 78 -5.52 -11.48 -4.74
N ASN A 79 -5.69 -11.04 -5.97
CA ASN A 79 -5.25 -11.82 -7.12
C ASN A 79 -4.30 -11.02 -8.00
N CYS A 80 -3.97 -9.82 -7.59
CA CYS A 80 -3.01 -9.00 -8.32
C CYS A 80 -2.15 -8.30 -7.29
N PHE A 81 -0.83 -8.41 -7.42
CA PHE A 81 0.09 -7.85 -6.44
C PHE A 81 1.04 -6.88 -7.10
N ILE A 82 1.19 -5.71 -6.48
CA ILE A 82 2.21 -4.76 -6.90
C ILE A 82 3.16 -4.63 -5.72
N ILE A 83 4.40 -5.00 -5.93
CA ILE A 83 5.38 -5.01 -4.86
C ILE A 83 6.27 -3.79 -5.00
N THR A 84 6.26 -2.96 -3.97
CA THR A 84 7.12 -1.80 -3.91
C THR A 84 7.95 -1.93 -2.66
N VAL A 85 9.23 -2.04 -2.81
CA VAL A 85 10.09 -2.18 -1.63
C VAL A 85 10.95 -0.95 -1.53
N PRO A 86 11.28 -0.56 -0.32
CA PRO A 86 12.14 0.60 -0.17
C PRO A 86 13.49 0.30 -0.78
N THR A 87 13.99 1.26 -1.49
CA THR A 87 15.32 1.13 -2.05
C THR A 87 16.30 1.55 -0.99
N PRO A 88 17.28 0.74 -0.69
CA PRO A 88 18.25 1.12 0.31
C PRO A 88 19.14 2.20 -0.24
N ILE A 89 18.79 3.41 0.04
CA ILE A 89 19.47 4.55 -0.54
C ILE A 89 20.95 4.56 -0.27
N ASP A 90 21.33 4.13 0.89
CA ASP A 90 22.74 4.13 1.19
C ASP A 90 23.52 3.23 0.29
N GLU A 91 22.98 2.10 0.01
CA GLU A 91 23.64 1.18 -0.87
C GLU A 91 23.70 1.74 -2.26
N LEU A 92 22.69 2.46 -2.65
CA LEU A 92 22.72 3.03 -3.96
C LEU A 92 23.77 4.10 -4.07
N LYS A 93 23.98 4.83 -3.02
CA LYS A 93 24.99 5.84 -3.07
C LYS A 93 26.36 5.26 -3.15
N LYS A 94 26.49 4.04 -2.76
CA LYS A 94 27.74 3.38 -2.89
C LYS A 94 27.69 2.61 -4.12
N PRO A 95 28.22 3.10 -5.13
CA PRO A 95 28.09 2.42 -6.39
C PRO A 95 28.84 1.19 -6.33
N ASP A 96 28.90 0.54 -5.61
CA ASP A 96 29.62 -0.66 -5.55
C ASP A 96 29.63 -1.43 -6.80
#